data_82e66f46af713c1eaf9a1f6424db034f
#
_entry.id   82e66f46af713c1eaf9a1f6424db034f
#
_cell.length_a   1.000
_cell.length_b   1.000
_cell.length_c   1.000
_cell.angle_alpha   90.00
_cell.angle_beta   90.00
_cell.angle_gamma   90.00
#
_symmetry.space_group_name_H-M   'P 1'
#
loop_
_entity.id
_entity.type
_entity.pdbx_description
1 polymer ?
#
loop_
_entity_poly.entity_id
_entity_poly.type
_entity_poly.pdbx_seq_one_letter_code
_entity_poly.pdbx_strand_id
1 'polypeptide(L)'
;MPDKALAYAQMAEDTAKELTGSYQRWTAFLTTAARVYKYPYTEQLMIFAQRPDATACAEYGLWTNTMRRYVRRGSKGIALIDTSGNTPRIRYVFDVSDTGGRADSRSPNIWQMEDRHMDDVAVMLQREYGANEPLLVQQFDTVATRLATQYWVARRLATVSNC
;
A
#
# COMPACT_ATOMS: atom_id res chain seq x y z
N MET A 1 -19.16 -0.34 -20.94
CA MET A 1 -18.51 0.05 -19.66
C MET A 1 -17.02 0.40 -19.79
N PRO A 2 -16.48 0.66 -20.96
CA PRO A 2 -15.08 1.11 -21.11
C PRO A 2 -14.81 2.42 -20.37
N ASP A 3 -15.80 3.31 -20.29
CA ASP A 3 -15.63 4.65 -19.71
C ASP A 3 -15.22 4.67 -18.22
N LYS A 4 -15.73 3.73 -17.42
CA LYS A 4 -15.38 3.70 -15.99
C LYS A 4 -13.94 3.24 -15.74
N ALA A 5 -13.46 2.23 -16.48
CA ALA A 5 -12.08 1.77 -16.34
C ALA A 5 -11.09 2.85 -16.78
N LEU A 6 -11.42 3.56 -17.88
CA LEU A 6 -10.65 4.69 -18.37
C LEU A 6 -10.60 5.83 -17.33
N ALA A 7 -11.74 6.16 -16.70
CA ALA A 7 -11.79 7.19 -15.68
C ALA A 7 -10.91 6.85 -14.46
N TYR A 8 -10.88 5.59 -14.04
CA TYR A 8 -10.00 5.16 -12.94
C TYR A 8 -8.53 5.12 -13.35
N ALA A 9 -8.21 4.76 -14.61
CA ALA A 9 -6.84 4.85 -15.12
C ALA A 9 -6.37 6.32 -15.14
N GLN A 10 -7.19 7.23 -15.63
CA GLN A 10 -6.91 8.66 -15.64
C GLN A 10 -6.70 9.20 -14.21
N MET A 11 -7.52 8.79 -13.25
CA MET A 11 -7.35 9.18 -11.86
C MET A 11 -5.99 8.73 -11.30
N ALA A 12 -5.50 7.54 -11.65
CA ALA A 12 -4.18 7.08 -11.22
C ALA A 12 -3.05 7.93 -11.85
N GLU A 13 -3.17 8.27 -13.14
CA GLU A 13 -2.20 9.15 -13.82
C GLU A 13 -2.18 10.56 -13.22
N ASP A 14 -3.33 11.14 -12.99
CA ASP A 14 -3.45 12.47 -12.40
C ASP A 14 -2.88 12.49 -10.98
N THR A 15 -3.17 11.45 -10.19
CA THR A 15 -2.56 11.27 -8.86
C THR A 15 -1.04 11.20 -8.96
N ALA A 16 -0.49 10.42 -9.90
CA ALA A 16 0.96 10.33 -10.10
C ALA A 16 1.57 11.70 -10.45
N LYS A 17 0.93 12.50 -11.31
CA LYS A 17 1.37 13.86 -11.63
C LYS A 17 1.34 14.78 -10.43
N GLU A 18 0.27 14.73 -9.62
CA GLU A 18 0.17 15.53 -8.41
C GLU A 18 1.26 15.19 -7.37
N LEU A 19 1.66 13.92 -7.27
CA LEU A 19 2.71 13.48 -6.35
C LEU A 19 4.07 14.09 -6.71
N THR A 20 4.37 14.29 -8.00
CA THR A 20 5.64 14.88 -8.44
C THR A 20 5.76 16.36 -8.09
N GLY A 21 4.65 17.05 -7.87
CA GLY A 21 4.61 18.49 -7.57
C GLY A 21 4.58 18.84 -6.09
N SER A 22 4.44 17.86 -5.18
CA SER A 22 4.25 18.14 -3.75
C SER A 22 4.93 17.11 -2.85
N TYR A 23 5.91 17.57 -2.08
CA TYR A 23 6.59 16.76 -1.08
C TYR A 23 5.61 16.16 -0.04
N GLN A 24 4.66 16.97 0.44
CA GLN A 24 3.67 16.54 1.41
C GLN A 24 2.77 15.43 0.85
N ARG A 25 2.31 15.57 -0.39
CA ARG A 25 1.51 14.51 -1.04
C ARG A 25 2.31 13.26 -1.30
N TRP A 26 3.58 13.41 -1.71
CA TRP A 26 4.48 12.28 -1.89
C TRP A 26 4.69 11.50 -0.58
N THR A 27 4.95 12.20 0.51
CA THR A 27 5.10 11.60 1.85
C THR A 27 3.82 10.89 2.31
N ALA A 28 2.65 11.51 2.11
CA ALA A 28 1.37 10.90 2.44
C ALA A 28 1.12 9.64 1.59
N PHE A 29 1.43 9.67 0.30
CA PHE A 29 1.35 8.50 -0.57
C PHE A 29 2.25 7.37 -0.08
N LEU A 30 3.53 7.64 0.24
CA LEU A 30 4.45 6.63 0.74
C LEU A 30 3.95 5.98 2.03
N THR A 31 3.32 6.74 2.92
CA THR A 31 2.70 6.21 4.14
C THR A 31 1.60 5.20 3.83
N THR A 32 0.74 5.50 2.88
CA THR A 32 -0.33 4.59 2.46
C THR A 32 0.23 3.41 1.70
N ALA A 33 1.15 3.65 0.75
CA ALA A 33 1.79 2.62 -0.07
C ALA A 33 2.53 1.57 0.79
N ALA A 34 3.20 2.01 1.86
CA ALA A 34 3.85 1.11 2.81
C ALA A 34 2.87 0.15 3.49
N ARG A 35 1.65 0.58 3.78
CA ARG A 35 0.59 -0.26 4.38
C ARG A 35 -0.02 -1.22 3.36
N VAL A 36 -0.21 -0.76 2.12
CA VAL A 36 -0.80 -1.56 1.03
C VAL A 36 0.27 -2.11 0.07
N TYR A 37 1.46 -2.40 0.56
CA TYR A 37 2.66 -2.79 -0.21
C TYR A 37 2.47 -4.03 -1.10
N LYS A 38 1.48 -4.88 -0.82
CA LYS A 38 1.16 -6.07 -1.63
C LYS A 38 0.51 -5.73 -2.97
N TYR A 39 0.00 -4.51 -3.12
CA TYR A 39 -0.59 -4.05 -4.36
C TYR A 39 0.49 -3.50 -5.30
N PRO A 40 0.35 -3.69 -6.63
CA PRO A 40 1.20 -3.04 -7.62
C PRO A 40 1.12 -1.51 -7.51
N TYR A 41 2.15 -0.80 -7.97
CA TYR A 41 2.24 0.66 -7.86
C TYR A 41 1.00 1.40 -8.39
N THR A 42 0.50 0.99 -9.56
CA THR A 42 -0.71 1.60 -10.15
C THR A 42 -1.93 1.44 -9.25
N GLU A 43 -2.10 0.26 -8.63
CA GLU A 43 -3.20 0.02 -7.70
C GLU A 43 -3.01 0.79 -6.39
N GLN A 44 -1.76 0.96 -5.92
CA GLN A 44 -1.47 1.81 -4.76
C GLN A 44 -1.85 3.27 -5.00
N LEU A 45 -1.60 3.79 -6.22
CA LEU A 45 -2.05 5.12 -6.63
C LEU A 45 -3.59 5.21 -6.61
N MET A 46 -4.28 4.20 -7.14
CA MET A 46 -5.75 4.16 -7.15
C MET A 46 -6.32 4.06 -5.74
N ILE A 47 -5.70 3.28 -4.85
CA ILE A 47 -6.10 3.20 -3.44
C ILE A 47 -5.90 4.57 -2.78
N PHE A 48 -4.72 5.16 -2.92
CA PHE A 48 -4.40 6.45 -2.32
C PHE A 48 -5.33 7.57 -2.80
N ALA A 49 -5.63 7.62 -4.11
CA ALA A 49 -6.53 8.62 -4.68
C ALA A 49 -7.95 8.54 -4.09
N GLN A 50 -8.44 7.33 -3.81
CA GLN A 50 -9.79 7.11 -3.29
C GLN A 50 -9.86 7.06 -1.76
N ARG A 51 -8.77 6.62 -1.12
CA ARG A 51 -8.66 6.40 0.33
C ARG A 51 -7.24 6.62 0.83
N PRO A 52 -6.80 7.87 1.03
CA PRO A 52 -5.43 8.18 1.47
C PRO A 52 -5.05 7.57 2.83
N ASP A 53 -6.04 7.32 3.68
CA ASP A 53 -5.90 6.73 5.02
C ASP A 53 -5.99 5.20 5.05
N ALA A 54 -6.05 4.53 3.89
CA ALA A 54 -6.14 3.07 3.81
C ALA A 54 -5.02 2.37 4.58
N THR A 55 -5.38 1.30 5.29
CA THR A 55 -4.45 0.54 6.15
C THR A 55 -4.27 -0.90 5.71
N ALA A 56 -5.36 -1.62 5.45
CA ALA A 56 -5.32 -3.00 4.97
C ALA A 56 -6.52 -3.24 4.06
N CYS A 57 -6.28 -3.32 2.77
CA CYS A 57 -7.31 -3.52 1.77
C CYS A 57 -7.37 -4.97 1.31
N ALA A 58 -8.59 -5.46 1.09
CA ALA A 58 -8.82 -6.77 0.48
C ALA A 58 -10.19 -6.85 -0.17
N GLU A 59 -10.37 -7.83 -1.04
CA GLU A 59 -11.66 -8.13 -1.67
C GLU A 59 -12.68 -8.62 -0.66
N TYR A 60 -13.96 -8.44 -0.99
CA TYR A 60 -15.08 -8.88 -0.16
C TYR A 60 -14.97 -10.35 0.28
N GLY A 61 -14.63 -11.23 -0.66
CA GLY A 61 -14.50 -12.67 -0.38
C GLY A 61 -13.40 -12.99 0.63
N LEU A 62 -12.28 -12.27 0.60
CA LEU A 62 -11.22 -12.47 1.58
C LEU A 62 -11.66 -12.03 2.97
N TRP A 63 -12.34 -10.89 3.08
CA TRP A 63 -12.88 -10.43 4.35
C TRP A 63 -13.88 -11.41 4.95
N THR A 64 -14.84 -11.89 4.13
CA THR A 64 -15.93 -12.73 4.62
C THR A 64 -15.53 -14.17 4.87
N ASN A 65 -14.80 -14.80 3.94
CA ASN A 65 -14.51 -16.23 3.98
C ASN A 65 -13.25 -16.55 4.79
N THR A 66 -12.18 -15.76 4.58
CA THR A 66 -10.88 -16.05 5.22
C THR A 66 -10.74 -15.36 6.58
N MET A 67 -11.07 -14.06 6.62
CA MET A 67 -10.91 -13.26 7.83
C MET A 67 -12.12 -13.32 8.75
N ARG A 68 -13.24 -13.91 8.31
CA ARG A 68 -14.51 -14.02 9.04
C ARG A 68 -15.03 -12.67 9.54
N ARG A 69 -14.79 -11.64 8.72
CA ARG A 69 -15.27 -10.27 8.96
C ARG A 69 -16.38 -9.96 7.98
N TYR A 70 -17.27 -9.07 8.34
CA TYR A 70 -18.30 -8.57 7.41
C TYR A 70 -17.97 -7.15 6.99
N VAL A 71 -18.23 -6.83 5.73
CA VAL A 71 -18.17 -5.45 5.24
C VAL A 71 -19.44 -4.74 5.73
N ARG A 72 -19.27 -3.59 6.37
CA ARG A 72 -20.41 -2.83 6.92
C ARG A 72 -21.31 -2.32 5.82
N ARG A 73 -22.61 -2.32 6.07
CA ARG A 73 -23.59 -1.77 5.12
C ARG A 73 -23.30 -0.29 4.87
N GLY A 74 -23.27 0.11 3.59
CA GLY A 74 -22.97 1.47 3.17
C GLY A 74 -21.48 1.76 2.96
N SER A 75 -20.58 0.83 3.26
CA SER A 75 -19.16 0.97 2.94
C SER A 75 -18.96 1.10 1.44
N LYS A 76 -18.08 2.03 1.06
CA LYS A 76 -17.76 2.32 -0.33
C LYS A 76 -16.50 1.55 -0.73
N GLY A 77 -16.63 0.62 -1.67
CA GLY A 77 -15.49 -0.13 -2.18
C GLY A 77 -14.52 0.78 -2.96
N ILE A 78 -13.25 0.53 -2.79
CA ILE A 78 -12.17 1.16 -3.56
C ILE A 78 -12.07 0.42 -4.89
N ALA A 79 -12.23 1.13 -6.01
CA ALA A 79 -12.18 0.55 -7.33
C ALA A 79 -10.74 0.37 -7.82
N LEU A 80 -10.41 -0.83 -8.27
CA LEU A 80 -9.13 -1.17 -8.89
C LEU A 80 -9.36 -1.71 -10.29
N ILE A 81 -8.36 -1.62 -11.16
CA ILE A 81 -8.41 -2.20 -12.51
C ILE A 81 -7.69 -3.55 -12.46
N ASP A 82 -8.43 -4.61 -12.70
CA ASP A 82 -7.89 -5.94 -12.91
C ASP A 82 -7.54 -6.14 -14.38
N THR A 83 -6.26 -6.34 -14.66
CA THR A 83 -5.71 -6.61 -16.00
C THR A 83 -5.28 -8.05 -16.20
N SER A 84 -5.65 -8.96 -15.28
CA SER A 84 -5.27 -10.38 -15.38
C SER A 84 -5.97 -11.13 -16.50
N GLY A 85 -7.07 -10.59 -17.04
CA GLY A 85 -7.82 -11.15 -18.15
C GLY A 85 -7.58 -10.43 -19.48
N ASN A 86 -8.19 -10.94 -20.56
CA ASN A 86 -8.07 -10.35 -21.92
C ASN A 86 -8.71 -8.93 -22.02
N THR A 87 -9.58 -8.58 -21.10
CA THR A 87 -10.24 -7.27 -21.03
C THR A 87 -10.12 -6.71 -19.61
N PRO A 88 -9.73 -5.43 -19.45
CA PRO A 88 -9.69 -4.80 -18.14
C PRO A 88 -11.06 -4.82 -17.46
N ARG A 89 -11.10 -5.19 -16.20
CA ARG A 89 -12.30 -5.22 -15.36
C ARG A 89 -12.10 -4.38 -14.12
N ILE A 90 -13.19 -3.83 -13.60
CA ILE A 90 -13.16 -3.18 -12.29
C ILE A 90 -13.44 -4.22 -11.21
N ARG A 91 -12.53 -4.32 -10.25
CA ARG A 91 -12.72 -5.05 -9.00
C ARG A 91 -12.77 -4.08 -7.83
N TYR A 92 -13.39 -4.48 -6.75
CA TYR A 92 -13.52 -3.64 -5.57
C TYR A 92 -12.83 -4.28 -4.37
N VAL A 93 -12.07 -3.46 -3.66
CA VAL A 93 -11.49 -3.82 -2.37
C VAL A 93 -12.06 -2.92 -1.28
N PHE A 94 -12.03 -3.40 -0.04
CA PHE A 94 -12.50 -2.70 1.15
C PHE A 94 -11.36 -2.61 2.15
N ASP A 95 -11.22 -1.47 2.79
CA ASP A 95 -10.27 -1.31 3.89
C ASP A 95 -10.78 -2.01 5.15
N VAL A 96 -9.87 -2.42 6.03
CA VAL A 96 -10.22 -3.08 7.30
C VAL A 96 -11.15 -2.21 8.15
N SER A 97 -11.02 -0.89 8.08
CA SER A 97 -11.89 0.06 8.79
C SER A 97 -13.35 0.04 8.30
N ASP A 98 -13.60 -0.46 7.08
CA ASP A 98 -14.94 -0.68 6.55
C ASP A 98 -15.54 -2.01 7.02
N THR A 99 -14.80 -2.82 7.76
CA THR A 99 -15.24 -4.14 8.19
C THR A 99 -15.58 -4.17 9.66
N GLY A 100 -16.47 -5.10 10.03
CA GLY A 100 -16.78 -5.44 11.42
C GLY A 100 -16.32 -6.87 11.74
N GLY A 101 -15.91 -7.09 12.98
CA GLY A 101 -15.54 -8.40 13.47
C GLY A 101 -16.71 -9.13 14.12
N ARG A 102 -16.65 -10.46 14.14
CA ARG A 102 -17.44 -11.38 14.96
C ARG A 102 -16.51 -12.01 15.99
N ALA A 103 -17.01 -12.81 16.89
CA ALA A 103 -16.20 -13.46 17.94
C ALA A 103 -15.05 -14.31 17.39
N ASP A 104 -15.22 -14.89 16.20
CA ASP A 104 -14.25 -15.74 15.51
C ASP A 104 -13.48 -15.00 14.38
N SER A 105 -13.59 -13.68 14.32
CA SER A 105 -12.93 -12.88 13.30
C SER A 105 -11.43 -12.79 13.53
N ARG A 106 -10.69 -12.83 12.42
CA ARG A 106 -9.25 -12.60 12.42
C ARG A 106 -8.96 -11.12 12.17
N SER A 107 -7.92 -10.60 12.81
CA SER A 107 -7.37 -9.28 12.51
C SER A 107 -6.27 -9.42 11.46
N PRO A 108 -6.19 -8.52 10.48
CA PRO A 108 -5.06 -8.50 9.56
C PRO A 108 -3.79 -8.17 10.33
N ASN A 109 -2.71 -8.87 10.01
CA ASN A 109 -1.39 -8.51 10.51
C ASN A 109 -0.89 -7.31 9.69
N ILE A 110 -0.93 -6.13 10.28
CA ILE A 110 -0.43 -4.91 9.66
C ILE A 110 1.02 -4.75 10.13
N TRP A 111 1.95 -4.97 9.20
CA TRP A 111 3.35 -4.76 9.51
C TRP A 111 3.66 -3.27 9.64
N GLN A 112 4.41 -2.92 10.67
CA GLN A 112 4.91 -1.56 10.88
C GLN A 112 6.41 -1.62 11.12
N MET A 113 7.12 -0.63 10.59
CA MET A 113 8.53 -0.44 10.89
C MET A 113 8.68 0.02 12.32
N GLU A 114 9.45 -0.72 13.11
CA GLU A 114 9.81 -0.37 14.48
C GLU A 114 11.30 0.02 14.53
N ASP A 115 11.71 0.78 15.54
CA ASP A 115 13.10 1.23 15.69
C ASP A 115 14.09 0.05 15.73
N ARG A 116 13.70 -1.10 16.27
CA ARG A 116 14.50 -2.32 16.28
C ARG A 116 14.88 -2.85 14.88
N HIS A 117 14.17 -2.45 13.83
CA HIS A 117 14.45 -2.86 12.46
C HIS A 117 15.38 -1.90 11.72
N MET A 118 15.71 -0.74 12.32
CA MET A 118 16.44 0.32 11.63
C MET A 118 17.87 -0.08 11.28
N ASP A 119 18.55 -0.80 12.16
CA ASP A 119 19.93 -1.24 11.94
C ASP A 119 20.00 -2.26 10.80
N ASP A 120 19.09 -3.24 10.80
CA ASP A 120 19.02 -4.25 9.73
C ASP A 120 18.72 -3.61 8.38
N VAL A 121 17.84 -2.62 8.36
CA VAL A 121 17.47 -1.85 7.17
C VAL A 121 18.67 -1.03 6.66
N ALA A 122 19.39 -0.35 7.55
CA ALA A 122 20.56 0.43 7.19
C ALA A 122 21.65 -0.46 6.56
N VAL A 123 21.94 -1.62 7.17
CA VAL A 123 22.89 -2.62 6.64
C VAL A 123 22.44 -3.13 5.27
N MET A 124 21.14 -3.44 5.11
CA MET A 124 20.61 -3.92 3.84
C MET A 124 20.71 -2.86 2.75
N LEU A 125 20.37 -1.61 3.03
CA LEU A 125 20.46 -0.50 2.07
C LEU A 125 21.89 -0.22 1.66
N GLN A 126 22.83 -0.25 2.61
CA GLN A 126 24.27 -0.08 2.34
C GLN A 126 24.78 -1.20 1.44
N ARG A 127 24.40 -2.45 1.67
CA ARG A 127 24.80 -3.60 0.85
C ARG A 127 24.23 -3.54 -0.57
N GLU A 128 22.97 -3.13 -0.72
CA GLU A 128 22.27 -3.16 -2.01
C GLU A 128 22.61 -1.97 -2.91
N TYR A 129 22.76 -0.81 -2.33
CA TYR A 129 22.92 0.44 -3.08
C TYR A 129 24.33 1.04 -3.01
N GLY A 130 25.27 0.34 -2.31
CA GLY A 130 26.69 0.61 -2.39
C GLY A 130 27.08 2.06 -2.09
N ALA A 131 26.45 2.70 -1.13
CA ALA A 131 26.87 4.02 -0.71
C ALA A 131 28.30 3.93 -0.15
N ASN A 132 29.26 4.54 -0.82
CA ASN A 132 30.63 4.68 -0.34
C ASN A 132 30.74 5.54 0.94
N GLU A 133 29.63 6.12 1.36
CA GLU A 133 29.49 6.82 2.63
C GLU A 133 28.57 6.01 3.55
N PRO A 134 28.93 5.84 4.84
CA PRO A 134 28.03 5.19 5.78
C PRO A 134 26.72 5.98 5.81
N LEU A 135 25.63 5.32 5.43
CA LEU A 135 24.30 5.82 5.65
C LEU A 135 24.10 5.92 7.16
N LEU A 136 24.50 7.04 7.72
CA LEU A 136 24.29 7.33 9.13
C LEU A 136 22.79 7.33 9.36
N VAL A 137 22.32 6.45 10.24
CA VAL A 137 20.92 6.38 10.66
C VAL A 137 20.37 7.76 11.04
N GLN A 138 21.24 8.65 11.51
CA GLN A 138 20.94 10.07 11.78
C GLN A 138 20.53 10.89 10.54
N GLN A 139 20.86 10.45 9.33
CA GLN A 139 20.41 11.14 8.09
C GLN A 139 18.98 10.77 7.69
N PHE A 140 18.38 9.76 8.32
CA PHE A 140 16.99 9.38 8.13
C PHE A 140 16.00 10.23 8.95
N ASP A 141 16.42 11.40 9.43
CA ASP A 141 15.59 12.27 10.27
C ASP A 141 14.39 12.91 9.54
N THR A 142 14.34 12.82 8.24
CA THR A 142 13.17 13.28 7.50
C THR A 142 12.12 12.17 7.42
N VAL A 143 10.87 12.53 7.70
CA VAL A 143 9.70 11.64 7.59
C VAL A 143 9.65 10.94 6.22
N ALA A 144 10.01 11.65 5.14
CA ALA A 144 10.05 11.10 3.78
C ALA A 144 11.06 9.96 3.62
N THR A 145 12.24 10.11 4.19
CA THR A 145 13.29 9.09 4.11
C THR A 145 12.90 7.84 4.90
N ARG A 146 12.31 8.01 6.09
CA ARG A 146 11.76 6.90 6.88
C ARG A 146 10.67 6.16 6.13
N LEU A 147 9.73 6.87 5.51
CA LEU A 147 8.63 6.27 4.75
C LEU A 147 9.08 5.59 3.47
N ALA A 148 10.05 6.17 2.73
CA ALA A 148 10.64 5.53 1.58
C ALA A 148 11.34 4.22 1.98
N THR A 149 12.08 4.22 3.07
CA THR A 149 12.71 3.02 3.63
C THR A 149 11.67 1.97 4.02
N GLN A 150 10.61 2.33 4.71
CA GLN A 150 9.51 1.43 5.06
C GLN A 150 8.88 0.79 3.82
N TYR A 151 8.65 1.59 2.78
CA TYR A 151 8.07 1.12 1.53
C TYR A 151 8.96 0.06 0.84
N TRP A 152 10.24 0.36 0.68
CA TRP A 152 11.19 -0.53 0.00
C TRP A 152 11.41 -1.83 0.77
N VAL A 153 11.59 -1.76 2.08
CA VAL A 153 11.81 -2.93 2.93
C VAL A 153 10.57 -3.82 2.97
N ALA A 154 9.39 -3.25 3.18
CA ALA A 154 8.15 -4.02 3.21
C ALA A 154 7.92 -4.77 1.89
N ARG A 155 8.20 -4.12 0.74
CA ARG A 155 8.08 -4.74 -0.57
C ARG A 155 9.05 -5.90 -0.78
N ARG A 156 10.30 -5.76 -0.31
CA ARG A 156 11.33 -6.78 -0.49
C ARG A 156 11.14 -8.00 0.41
N LEU A 157 10.76 -7.79 1.66
CA LEU A 157 10.44 -8.88 2.58
C LEU A 157 9.23 -9.71 2.09
N ALA A 158 8.25 -9.07 1.45
CA ALA A 158 7.13 -9.77 0.84
C ALA A 158 7.55 -10.65 -0.35
N THR A 159 8.59 -10.27 -1.09
CA THR A 159 9.10 -11.06 -2.22
C THR A 159 9.88 -12.28 -1.75
N VAL A 160 10.59 -12.19 -0.62
CA VAL A 160 11.34 -13.29 -0.01
C VAL A 160 10.43 -14.32 0.66
N SER A 161 9.26 -13.90 1.17
CA SER A 161 8.31 -14.81 1.83
C SER A 161 7.45 -15.63 0.85
N ASN A 162 7.58 -15.40 -0.44
CA ASN A 162 6.85 -16.12 -1.51
C ASN A 162 7.74 -17.08 -2.34
N CYS A 163 8.97 -17.37 -1.88
CA CYS A 163 9.83 -18.41 -2.44
C CYS A 163 9.85 -19.66 -1.57
#